data_8054a8d7c6b98f53de82414b9e6fd3ed
#
_entry.id   8054a8d7c6b98f53de82414b9e6fd3ed
#
_cell.length_a   1.000
_cell.length_b   1.000
_cell.length_c   1.000
_cell.angle_alpha   90.00
_cell.angle_beta   90.00
_cell.angle_gamma   90.00
#
_symmetry.space_group_name_H-M   'P 1'
#
loop_
_entity.id
_entity.type
_entity.pdbx_description
1 polymer ?
#
loop_
_entity_poly.entity_id
_entity_poly.type
_entity_poly.pdbx_seq_one_letter_code
_entity_poly.pdbx_strand_id
1 'polypeptide(L)'
;VGSEMCIRDSLNNYVNLYPGAVTPQQWGGVTIFPFGAGAGFHGIPGDVTPPSRFVRVAFYKATAPVCPTAYDAILQSFHILNNFDIPIGIEHALGKAPDIPSATQWTSAIDLTNRKVYYKTAYNNNIRCISMKKIDFDKVKYQSYPLDKELKQPIEEIIVK
;
A
#
# COMPACT_ATOMS: atom_id res chain seq x y z
N VAL A 1 -16.24 -20.62 -8.53
CA VAL A 1 -17.43 -19.86 -8.94
C VAL A 1 -17.96 -18.96 -7.82
N GLY A 2 -17.99 -19.42 -6.54
CA GLY A 2 -18.51 -18.60 -5.43
C GLY A 2 -17.64 -17.40 -5.06
N SER A 3 -16.31 -17.50 -5.12
CA SER A 3 -15.38 -16.43 -4.74
C SER A 3 -15.36 -15.24 -5.70
N GLU A 4 -15.49 -15.47 -7.00
CA GLU A 4 -15.52 -14.40 -8.01
C GLU A 4 -16.80 -13.56 -7.92
N MET A 5 -17.93 -14.18 -7.64
CA MET A 5 -19.19 -13.46 -7.42
C MET A 5 -19.11 -12.55 -6.18
N CYS A 6 -18.63 -13.05 -5.06
CA CYS A 6 -18.48 -12.25 -3.84
C CYS A 6 -17.52 -11.06 -4.01
N ILE A 7 -16.43 -11.24 -4.74
CA ILE A 7 -15.48 -10.17 -5.09
C ILE A 7 -16.16 -9.11 -5.94
N ARG A 8 -16.90 -9.54 -6.96
CA ARG A 8 -17.62 -8.64 -7.88
C ARG A 8 -18.72 -7.85 -7.17
N ASP A 9 -19.50 -8.50 -6.32
CA ASP A 9 -20.55 -7.85 -5.53
C ASP A 9 -20.00 -6.81 -4.58
N SER A 10 -18.86 -7.10 -3.93
CA SER A 10 -18.19 -6.14 -3.07
C SER A 10 -17.72 -4.89 -3.83
N LEU A 11 -17.25 -5.04 -5.08
CA LEU A 11 -16.82 -3.92 -5.92
C LEU A 11 -18.01 -3.16 -6.53
N ASN A 12 -19.10 -3.84 -6.85
CA ASN A 12 -20.30 -3.23 -7.45
C ASN A 12 -20.91 -2.15 -6.54
N ASN A 13 -20.77 -2.29 -5.21
CA ASN A 13 -21.23 -1.28 -4.27
C ASN A 13 -20.45 0.05 -4.38
N TYR A 14 -19.29 0.04 -5.05
CA TYR A 14 -18.40 1.19 -5.23
C TYR A 14 -18.29 1.63 -6.70
N VAL A 15 -19.31 1.35 -7.50
CA VAL A 15 -19.36 1.70 -8.93
C VAL A 15 -19.25 3.21 -9.19
N ASN A 16 -19.55 4.03 -8.19
CA ASN A 16 -19.43 5.49 -8.24
C ASN A 16 -17.99 6.01 -8.11
N LEU A 17 -17.02 5.17 -7.72
CA LEU A 17 -15.62 5.59 -7.64
C LEU A 17 -15.07 5.86 -9.04
N TYR A 18 -14.46 7.02 -9.20
CA TYR A 18 -13.89 7.49 -10.46
C TYR A 18 -12.48 8.08 -10.23
N PRO A 19 -11.49 7.78 -11.09
CA PRO A 19 -10.15 8.37 -10.96
C PRO A 19 -10.18 9.84 -11.37
N GLY A 20 -9.83 10.73 -10.44
CA GLY A 20 -9.76 12.16 -10.67
C GLY A 20 -10.96 12.95 -10.15
N ALA A 21 -11.24 14.09 -10.77
CA ALA A 21 -12.35 14.95 -10.42
C ALA A 21 -13.62 14.54 -11.16
N VAL A 22 -14.77 14.67 -10.48
CA VAL A 22 -16.08 14.52 -11.09
C VAL A 22 -16.54 15.86 -11.69
N THR A 23 -17.49 15.83 -12.62
CA THR A 23 -18.08 17.04 -13.20
C THR A 23 -18.98 17.75 -12.18
N PRO A 24 -19.08 19.10 -12.25
CA PRO A 24 -20.05 19.82 -11.45
C PRO A 24 -21.48 19.31 -11.67
N GLN A 25 -22.29 19.33 -10.61
CA GLN A 25 -23.68 18.88 -10.60
C GLN A 25 -24.62 20.04 -10.36
N GLN A 26 -25.83 19.96 -10.95
CA GLN A 26 -26.92 20.90 -10.68
C GLN A 26 -27.92 20.28 -9.70
N TRP A 27 -28.08 20.89 -8.54
CA TRP A 27 -29.07 20.46 -7.56
C TRP A 27 -30.08 21.61 -7.37
N GLY A 28 -31.23 21.52 -8.01
CA GLY A 28 -32.18 22.62 -8.10
C GLY A 28 -31.54 23.85 -8.75
N GLY A 29 -31.51 24.98 -8.09
CA GLY A 29 -30.91 26.22 -8.57
C GLY A 29 -29.44 26.41 -8.19
N VAL A 30 -28.77 25.39 -7.60
CA VAL A 30 -27.40 25.52 -7.08
C VAL A 30 -26.45 24.62 -7.86
N THR A 31 -25.32 25.19 -8.30
CA THR A 31 -24.24 24.41 -8.90
C THR A 31 -23.30 23.93 -7.80
N ILE A 32 -23.10 22.63 -7.72
CA ILE A 32 -22.18 21.97 -6.79
C ILE A 32 -20.90 21.63 -7.55
N PHE A 33 -19.76 22.10 -7.05
CA PHE A 33 -18.44 21.87 -7.63
C PHE A 33 -17.65 20.83 -6.85
N PRO A 34 -16.80 19.99 -7.51
CA PRO A 34 -15.94 19.07 -6.82
C PRO A 34 -14.83 19.82 -6.05
N PHE A 35 -14.46 19.28 -4.87
CA PHE A 35 -13.29 19.74 -4.12
C PHE A 35 -12.03 19.03 -4.63
N GLY A 36 -11.41 19.57 -5.67
CA GLY A 36 -10.14 19.08 -6.20
C GLY A 36 -10.20 17.77 -6.98
N ALA A 37 -9.04 17.32 -7.44
CA ALA A 37 -8.88 16.17 -8.32
C ALA A 37 -9.20 14.82 -7.65
N GLY A 38 -9.30 14.76 -6.32
CA GLY A 38 -9.66 13.54 -5.58
C GLY A 38 -11.17 13.36 -5.36
N ALA A 39 -12.01 14.24 -5.86
CA ALA A 39 -13.46 14.20 -5.60
C ALA A 39 -14.14 12.89 -6.10
N GLY A 40 -13.58 12.26 -7.13
CA GLY A 40 -14.07 10.98 -7.62
C GLY A 40 -13.85 9.80 -6.66
N PHE A 41 -13.02 9.98 -5.61
CA PHE A 41 -12.76 8.96 -4.59
C PHE A 41 -13.70 9.08 -3.38
N HIS A 42 -14.61 10.05 -3.39
CA HIS A 42 -15.52 10.23 -2.29
C HIS A 42 -16.36 8.97 -2.04
N GLY A 43 -16.30 8.47 -0.81
CA GLY A 43 -16.95 7.20 -0.43
C GLY A 43 -16.05 5.97 -0.52
N ILE A 44 -14.78 6.09 -0.93
CA ILE A 44 -13.84 4.96 -0.81
C ILE A 44 -13.71 4.58 0.68
N PRO A 45 -13.81 3.29 1.05
CA PRO A 45 -13.80 2.90 2.45
C PRO A 45 -12.43 3.12 3.08
N GLY A 46 -12.37 3.84 4.20
CA GLY A 46 -11.12 4.27 4.86
C GLY A 46 -10.66 3.38 6.02
N ASP A 47 -11.52 2.48 6.51
CA ASP A 47 -11.18 1.63 7.65
C ASP A 47 -10.15 0.52 7.27
N VAL A 48 -9.59 -0.13 8.28
CA VAL A 48 -8.52 -1.12 8.11
C VAL A 48 -9.00 -2.57 8.01
N THR A 49 -10.32 -2.79 7.92
CA THR A 49 -10.86 -4.15 7.75
C THR A 49 -10.46 -4.76 6.39
N PRO A 50 -10.37 -6.08 6.27
CA PRO A 50 -10.01 -6.75 5.03
C PRO A 50 -10.87 -6.36 3.83
N PRO A 51 -12.22 -6.26 3.91
CA PRO A 51 -13.05 -5.83 2.79
C PRO A 51 -12.72 -4.41 2.31
N SER A 52 -12.56 -3.47 3.23
CA SER A 52 -12.23 -2.07 2.93
C SER A 52 -10.85 -1.93 2.29
N ARG A 53 -9.87 -2.65 2.80
CA ARG A 53 -8.53 -2.71 2.19
C ARG A 53 -8.58 -3.31 0.78
N PHE A 54 -9.39 -4.35 0.58
CA PHE A 54 -9.57 -4.96 -0.74
C PHE A 54 -10.13 -3.96 -1.76
N VAL A 55 -11.19 -3.22 -1.43
CA VAL A 55 -11.77 -2.20 -2.32
C VAL A 55 -10.72 -1.14 -2.69
N ARG A 56 -9.99 -0.61 -1.69
CA ARG A 56 -8.95 0.39 -1.95
C ARG A 56 -7.84 -0.14 -2.87
N VAL A 57 -7.30 -1.34 -2.60
CA VAL A 57 -6.21 -1.87 -3.43
C VAL A 57 -6.69 -2.18 -4.85
N ALA A 58 -7.91 -2.67 -5.01
CA ALA A 58 -8.49 -2.94 -6.32
C ALA A 58 -8.61 -1.64 -7.14
N PHE A 59 -9.13 -0.58 -6.53
CA PHE A 59 -9.25 0.73 -7.16
C PHE A 59 -7.88 1.34 -7.50
N TYR A 60 -6.94 1.40 -6.55
CA TYR A 60 -5.61 1.95 -6.79
C TYR A 60 -4.83 1.18 -7.86
N LYS A 61 -4.94 -0.17 -7.85
CA LYS A 61 -4.31 -0.99 -8.89
C LYS A 61 -4.92 -0.74 -10.27
N ALA A 62 -6.25 -0.64 -10.35
CA ALA A 62 -6.96 -0.44 -11.62
C ALA A 62 -6.68 0.94 -12.23
N THR A 63 -6.42 1.95 -11.41
CA THR A 63 -6.16 3.33 -11.83
C THR A 63 -4.66 3.67 -11.92
N ALA A 64 -3.78 2.75 -11.51
CA ALA A 64 -2.35 2.95 -11.59
C ALA A 64 -1.88 3.06 -13.06
N PRO A 65 -0.97 3.98 -13.37
CA PRO A 65 -0.41 4.09 -14.71
C PRO A 65 0.46 2.87 -15.06
N VAL A 66 0.63 2.61 -16.35
CA VAL A 66 1.64 1.66 -16.82
C VAL A 66 3.02 2.25 -16.55
N CYS A 67 3.80 1.56 -15.74
CA CYS A 67 5.14 2.00 -15.37
C CYS A 67 6.15 1.62 -16.47
N PRO A 68 6.98 2.56 -16.96
CA PRO A 68 7.92 2.29 -18.06
C PRO A 68 9.07 1.37 -17.65
N THR A 69 9.46 1.35 -16.38
CA THR A 69 10.55 0.52 -15.86
C THR A 69 10.15 -0.30 -14.65
N ALA A 70 10.90 -1.37 -14.37
CA ALA A 70 10.72 -2.16 -13.16
C ALA A 70 10.95 -1.32 -11.89
N TYR A 71 11.86 -0.34 -11.93
CA TYR A 71 12.10 0.58 -10.84
C TYR A 71 10.85 1.41 -10.52
N ASP A 72 10.25 2.03 -11.55
CA ASP A 72 9.03 2.83 -11.39
C ASP A 72 7.86 1.98 -10.88
N ALA A 73 7.72 0.74 -11.39
CA ALA A 73 6.70 -0.19 -10.94
C ALA A 73 6.86 -0.56 -9.45
N ILE A 74 8.09 -0.76 -8.98
CA ILE A 74 8.36 -1.02 -7.56
C ILE A 74 8.03 0.21 -6.71
N LEU A 75 8.45 1.40 -7.09
CA LEU A 75 8.11 2.63 -6.35
C LEU A 75 6.59 2.84 -6.29
N GLN A 76 5.90 2.71 -7.44
CA GLN A 76 4.44 2.79 -7.49
C GLN A 76 3.76 1.76 -6.60
N SER A 77 4.29 0.53 -6.55
CA SER A 77 3.78 -0.51 -5.66
C SER A 77 3.88 -0.09 -4.19
N PHE A 78 5.00 0.48 -3.76
CA PHE A 78 5.14 1.00 -2.39
C PHE A 78 4.25 2.21 -2.12
N HIS A 79 4.03 3.11 -3.10
CA HIS A 79 3.06 4.20 -2.95
C HIS A 79 1.65 3.67 -2.70
N ILE A 80 1.22 2.65 -3.43
CA ILE A 80 -0.06 1.99 -3.20
C ILE A 80 -0.08 1.33 -1.81
N LEU A 81 0.94 0.53 -1.48
CA LEU A 81 1.01 -0.23 -0.22
C LEU A 81 1.10 0.66 1.02
N ASN A 82 1.66 1.87 0.92
CA ASN A 82 1.69 2.85 2.01
C ASN A 82 0.29 3.24 2.52
N ASN A 83 -0.74 3.13 1.67
CA ASN A 83 -2.13 3.37 2.08
C ASN A 83 -2.71 2.25 2.97
N PHE A 84 -1.95 1.20 3.23
CA PHE A 84 -2.33 0.05 4.05
C PHE A 84 -1.43 -0.12 5.27
N ASP A 85 -0.52 0.82 5.51
CA ASP A 85 0.28 0.84 6.73
C ASP A 85 -0.62 1.15 7.93
N ILE A 86 -0.58 0.27 8.92
CA ILE A 86 -1.32 0.39 10.17
C ILE A 86 -0.36 0.93 11.22
N PRO A 87 -0.55 2.17 11.71
CA PRO A 87 0.27 2.72 12.78
C PRO A 87 -0.05 2.06 14.13
N ILE A 88 0.92 2.09 15.04
CA ILE A 88 0.72 1.64 16.43
C ILE A 88 -0.43 2.44 17.04
N GLY A 89 -1.38 1.72 17.66
CA GLY A 89 -2.49 2.32 18.38
C GLY A 89 -3.85 2.23 17.71
N ILE A 90 -3.91 1.92 16.40
CA ILE A 90 -5.20 1.75 15.69
C ILE A 90 -5.78 0.35 15.89
N GLU A 91 -4.97 -0.68 15.80
CA GLU A 91 -5.36 -2.07 15.98
C GLU A 91 -4.62 -2.68 17.19
N HIS A 92 -5.32 -2.94 18.28
CA HIS A 92 -4.80 -3.66 19.43
C HIS A 92 -5.92 -4.32 20.22
N ALA A 93 -5.60 -5.34 21.00
CA ALA A 93 -6.58 -6.05 21.79
C ALA A 93 -7.18 -5.15 22.89
N LEU A 94 -8.49 -5.29 23.12
CA LEU A 94 -9.18 -4.54 24.15
C LEU A 94 -8.51 -4.73 25.53
N GLY A 95 -8.27 -3.62 26.24
CA GLY A 95 -7.64 -3.61 27.56
C GLY A 95 -6.12 -3.84 27.56
N LYS A 96 -5.48 -3.89 26.38
CA LYS A 96 -4.02 -3.94 26.25
C LYS A 96 -3.46 -2.63 25.74
N ALA A 97 -2.20 -2.33 26.09
CA ALA A 97 -1.50 -1.19 25.51
C ALA A 97 -1.20 -1.43 24.03
N PRO A 98 -1.27 -0.38 23.18
CA PRO A 98 -0.81 -0.46 21.80
C PRO A 98 0.65 -0.87 21.71
N ASP A 99 0.98 -1.76 20.78
CA ASP A 99 2.32 -2.31 20.60
C ASP A 99 2.65 -2.52 19.11
N ILE A 100 3.90 -2.81 18.79
CA ILE A 100 4.36 -3.09 17.43
C ILE A 100 3.63 -4.27 16.78
N PRO A 101 3.33 -5.40 17.45
CA PRO A 101 2.56 -6.49 16.86
C PRO A 101 1.18 -6.09 16.34
N SER A 102 0.60 -5.02 16.85
CA SER A 102 -0.69 -4.48 16.37
C SER A 102 -0.56 -3.57 15.14
N ALA A 103 0.64 -3.34 14.62
CA ALA A 103 0.93 -2.45 13.50
C ALA A 103 1.48 -3.20 12.29
N THR A 104 1.63 -2.51 11.16
CA THR A 104 2.32 -3.07 9.99
C THR A 104 3.81 -3.20 10.28
N GLN A 105 4.29 -4.42 10.45
CA GLN A 105 5.67 -4.70 10.81
C GLN A 105 6.63 -4.63 9.61
N TRP A 106 6.16 -5.06 8.44
CA TRP A 106 6.90 -4.96 7.17
C TRP A 106 5.96 -4.86 5.98
N THR A 107 6.47 -4.30 4.90
CA THR A 107 5.82 -4.27 3.59
C THR A 107 6.81 -4.78 2.56
N SER A 108 6.36 -5.65 1.64
CA SER A 108 7.23 -6.21 0.61
C SER A 108 6.58 -6.16 -0.78
N ALA A 109 7.43 -6.08 -1.81
CA ALA A 109 7.07 -6.21 -3.22
C ALA A 109 8.08 -7.11 -3.91
N ILE A 110 7.62 -7.92 -4.87
CA ILE A 110 8.45 -8.90 -5.57
C ILE A 110 8.46 -8.59 -7.06
N ASP A 111 9.66 -8.36 -7.60
CA ASP A 111 9.91 -8.32 -9.05
C ASP A 111 10.23 -9.74 -9.53
N LEU A 112 9.22 -10.40 -10.09
CA LEU A 112 9.33 -11.78 -10.56
C LEU A 112 10.26 -11.89 -11.77
N THR A 113 10.27 -10.90 -12.65
CA THR A 113 11.10 -10.87 -13.87
C THR A 113 12.59 -10.82 -13.52
N ASN A 114 12.97 -9.90 -12.63
CA ASN A 114 14.35 -9.72 -12.21
C ASN A 114 14.74 -10.59 -11.01
N ARG A 115 13.79 -11.31 -10.41
CA ARG A 115 13.96 -12.14 -9.21
C ARG A 115 14.53 -11.35 -8.04
N LYS A 116 13.85 -10.26 -7.70
CA LYS A 116 14.21 -9.37 -6.59
C LYS A 116 13.07 -9.25 -5.60
N VAL A 117 13.40 -9.27 -4.32
CA VAL A 117 12.47 -8.99 -3.23
C VAL A 117 12.84 -7.63 -2.65
N TYR A 118 11.87 -6.72 -2.62
CA TYR A 118 12.01 -5.40 -2.03
C TYR A 118 11.20 -5.35 -0.74
N TYR A 119 11.69 -4.66 0.26
CA TYR A 119 10.97 -4.55 1.53
C TYR A 119 11.35 -3.29 2.31
N LYS A 120 10.44 -2.86 3.17
CA LYS A 120 10.63 -1.89 4.25
C LYS A 120 10.05 -2.48 5.53
N THR A 121 10.40 -1.90 6.68
CA THR A 121 9.90 -2.35 7.98
C THR A 121 9.36 -1.18 8.79
N ALA A 122 8.69 -1.45 9.92
CA ALA A 122 8.24 -0.43 10.86
C ALA A 122 9.39 0.45 11.41
N TYR A 123 10.59 -0.10 11.48
CA TYR A 123 11.77 0.61 12.00
C TYR A 123 12.62 1.28 10.93
N ASN A 124 12.40 0.95 9.65
CA ASN A 124 13.17 1.53 8.55
C ASN A 124 12.33 1.57 7.27
N ASN A 125 11.89 2.77 6.91
CA ASN A 125 11.09 3.04 5.71
C ASN A 125 11.89 3.05 4.41
N ASN A 126 13.24 3.03 4.47
CA ASN A 126 14.05 2.90 3.27
C ASN A 126 13.82 1.55 2.62
N ILE A 127 13.54 1.56 1.32
CA ILE A 127 13.33 0.34 0.55
C ILE A 127 14.67 -0.38 0.38
N ARG A 128 14.73 -1.63 0.83
CA ARG A 128 15.89 -2.52 0.69
C ARG A 128 15.58 -3.62 -0.32
N CYS A 129 16.61 -4.19 -0.92
CA CYS A 129 16.48 -5.17 -1.98
C CYS A 129 17.35 -6.41 -1.75
N ILE A 130 16.76 -7.56 -1.91
CA ILE A 130 17.45 -8.87 -1.98
C ILE A 130 17.37 -9.37 -3.42
N SER A 131 18.52 -9.58 -4.06
CA SER A 131 18.59 -10.17 -5.40
C SER A 131 18.75 -11.68 -5.28
N MET A 132 17.72 -12.43 -5.66
CA MET A 132 17.73 -13.89 -5.65
C MET A 132 18.77 -14.46 -6.62
N LYS A 133 19.09 -13.74 -7.70
CA LYS A 133 20.14 -14.13 -8.66
C LYS A 133 21.56 -14.14 -8.08
N LYS A 134 21.76 -13.49 -6.93
CA LYS A 134 23.06 -13.46 -6.23
C LYS A 134 23.20 -14.55 -5.19
N ILE A 135 22.19 -15.39 -5.02
CA ILE A 135 22.19 -16.51 -4.08
C ILE A 135 22.47 -17.80 -4.85
N ASP A 136 23.54 -18.48 -4.48
CA ASP A 136 23.83 -19.83 -4.96
C ASP A 136 23.04 -20.83 -4.10
N PHE A 137 21.85 -21.19 -4.57
CA PHE A 137 20.93 -22.06 -3.84
C PHE A 137 21.44 -23.49 -3.66
N ASP A 138 22.41 -23.93 -4.47
CA ASP A 138 23.01 -25.25 -4.34
C ASP A 138 24.04 -25.31 -3.20
N LYS A 139 24.60 -24.16 -2.83
CA LYS A 139 25.66 -24.06 -1.80
C LYS A 139 25.22 -23.37 -0.53
N VAL A 140 24.20 -22.50 -0.60
CA VAL A 140 23.77 -21.75 0.58
C VAL A 140 23.13 -22.68 1.60
N LYS A 141 23.58 -22.61 2.85
CA LYS A 141 22.91 -23.28 3.97
C LYS A 141 21.76 -22.41 4.44
N TYR A 142 20.73 -23.03 5.04
CA TYR A 142 19.66 -22.29 5.70
C TYR A 142 20.24 -21.28 6.67
N GLN A 143 19.78 -20.03 6.55
CA GLN A 143 20.17 -18.92 7.39
C GLN A 143 18.93 -18.11 7.76
N SER A 144 18.88 -17.60 8.99
CA SER A 144 17.84 -16.69 9.48
C SER A 144 18.51 -15.43 9.99
N TYR A 145 18.10 -14.29 9.42
CA TYR A 145 18.57 -12.98 9.83
C TYR A 145 17.39 -12.07 10.16
N PRO A 146 17.52 -11.16 11.13
CA PRO A 146 16.51 -10.14 11.35
C PRO A 146 16.42 -9.22 10.13
N LEU A 147 15.23 -8.75 9.81
CA LEU A 147 15.00 -7.81 8.69
C LEU A 147 15.75 -6.48 8.91
N ASP A 148 15.94 -6.07 10.17
CA ASP A 148 16.72 -4.91 10.57
C ASP A 148 17.87 -5.35 11.49
N LYS A 149 19.08 -4.87 11.20
CA LYS A 149 20.22 -5.03 12.11
C LYS A 149 20.07 -4.14 13.35
N GLU A 150 19.51 -2.95 13.15
CA GLU A 150 19.21 -1.97 14.17
C GLU A 150 17.75 -1.56 14.05
N LEU A 151 17.05 -1.49 15.17
CA LEU A 151 15.64 -1.04 15.22
C LEU A 151 15.55 0.49 15.20
N LYS A 152 16.33 1.12 14.32
CA LYS A 152 16.46 2.57 14.18
C LYS A 152 16.72 2.94 12.73
N GLN A 153 15.84 3.77 12.17
CA GLN A 153 16.04 4.31 10.82
C GLN A 153 17.13 5.37 10.83
N PRO A 154 18.11 5.32 9.91
CA PRO A 154 18.98 6.45 9.64
C PRO A 154 18.17 7.65 9.13
N ILE A 155 18.35 8.80 9.75
CA ILE A 155 17.74 10.07 9.31
C ILE A 155 18.87 10.97 8.85
N GLU A 156 18.79 11.39 7.58
CA GLU A 156 19.73 12.34 7.00
C GLU A 156 19.35 13.77 7.40
N GLU A 157 20.28 14.50 8.00
CA GLU A 157 20.12 15.92 8.30
C GLU A 157 20.59 16.76 7.11
N ILE A 158 19.67 17.51 6.50
CA ILE A 158 19.99 18.40 5.39
C ILE A 158 20.36 19.78 5.93
N ILE A 159 21.60 20.18 5.69
CA ILE A 159 22.10 21.52 6.06
C ILE A 159 21.75 22.48 4.92
N VAL A 160 20.85 23.41 5.20
CA VAL A 160 20.52 24.51 4.28
C VAL A 160 21.57 25.60 4.48
N LYS A 161 22.24 25.99 3.39
CA LYS A 161 23.22 27.07 3.34
C LYS A 161 22.57 28.39 2.91
#